data_1821a7335bda52cd5f760b8e550feab8
#
_entry.id   1821a7335bda52cd5f760b8e550feab8
#
_cell.length_a   1.000
_cell.length_b   1.000
_cell.length_c   1.000
_cell.angle_alpha   90.00
_cell.angle_beta   90.00
_cell.angle_gamma   90.00
#
_symmetry.space_group_name_H-M   'P 1'
#
loop_
_entity.id
_entity.type
_entity.pdbx_description
1 polymer ?
#
loop_
_entity_poly.entity_id
_entity_poly.type
_entity_poly.pdbx_seq_one_letter_code
_entity_poly.pdbx_strand_id
1 'polypeptide(L)'
;MLSLLRSNLTDAYCSYTLQLYSFKRRPNETEWNILRSYTRRIWHISGCANPDRWLDSDTLIAICSPPVTDPLFPNLRSLHWKGLKIIPAVHIAVSSLTRLYLEFLQGDVPALKDFLDVVQSQCPNIKHYQIDIPRPHTFDKTICDHIRHQTHLQEFRSHGVIFDAAMILHLSRIPTLARLSLVWIPDEPDWTFSSESAPVFSTLTHMEMGSQLLESVTRLLSLTQLPVVEDLSVTFHACPSEEAFKSHLTTIRHTCSSVSLVTIKIRATLFSRFLSDVLIESGHRLTLGDVRPCMAFVNLRHVHINLQWYVDLTDSDLLALASKWPRMHSLVINDQWGWRTTGGITLQGLLQLLQACRSLSELCIAIRTDSFVNPVHGFETGFLAPPSLALSLADSPIRSVDVSALVDTFKTLGMSAYSFSAWDGISMANIEGAGQHKWDWNWVFGWVSGKYSGPIGGCGSDESSEEDARSVKEESSW
;
A
#
# COMPACT_ATOMS: atom_id res chain seq x y z
N MET A 1 -21.11 -20.83 -29.95
CA MET A 1 -21.45 -20.12 -28.70
C MET A 1 -21.62 -18.63 -28.92
N LEU A 2 -20.69 -17.92 -29.55
CA LEU A 2 -20.81 -16.49 -29.88
C LEU A 2 -22.05 -16.16 -30.71
N SER A 3 -22.53 -17.09 -31.55
CA SER A 3 -23.76 -16.93 -32.34
C SER A 3 -25.06 -16.94 -31.52
N LEU A 4 -25.02 -17.39 -30.26
CA LEU A 4 -26.15 -17.37 -29.33
C LEU A 4 -26.30 -16.02 -28.62
N LEU A 5 -25.23 -15.18 -28.61
CA LEU A 5 -25.24 -13.87 -27.98
C LEU A 5 -25.64 -12.81 -29.00
N ARG A 6 -26.55 -11.94 -28.63
CA ARG A 6 -26.97 -10.78 -29.41
C ARG A 6 -26.44 -9.52 -28.74
N SER A 7 -25.77 -8.66 -29.49
CA SER A 7 -25.41 -7.32 -29.02
C SER A 7 -26.62 -6.40 -29.05
N ASN A 8 -27.05 -5.86 -27.93
CA ASN A 8 -27.97 -4.78 -27.84
C ASN A 8 -27.21 -3.46 -27.71
N LEU A 9 -27.31 -2.60 -28.69
CA LEU A 9 -26.82 -1.23 -28.64
C LEU A 9 -27.84 -0.41 -27.82
N THR A 10 -27.46 -0.01 -26.62
CA THR A 10 -28.20 0.99 -25.86
C THR A 10 -27.65 2.37 -26.12
N ASP A 11 -28.54 3.32 -26.37
CA ASP A 11 -28.28 4.66 -26.82
C ASP A 11 -27.24 5.41 -25.98
N ALA A 12 -26.38 6.12 -26.70
CA ALA A 12 -25.22 6.82 -26.26
C ALA A 12 -25.52 8.08 -25.43
N TYR A 13 -25.02 8.12 -24.22
CA TYR A 13 -24.66 9.39 -23.56
C TYR A 13 -23.27 9.35 -22.87
N CYS A 14 -22.53 8.30 -23.08
CA CYS A 14 -21.07 8.27 -22.73
C CYS A 14 -20.32 7.72 -23.93
N SER A 15 -19.16 8.27 -24.21
CA SER A 15 -18.31 7.95 -25.36
C SER A 15 -17.76 6.52 -25.45
N TYR A 16 -18.33 5.59 -24.69
CA TYR A 16 -18.06 4.15 -24.77
C TYR A 16 -19.39 3.42 -24.94
N THR A 17 -19.65 2.91 -26.13
CA THR A 17 -20.75 2.00 -26.42
C THR A 17 -20.55 0.70 -25.68
N LEU A 18 -21.24 0.51 -24.56
CA LEU A 18 -21.28 -0.75 -23.83
C LEU A 18 -22.14 -1.74 -24.62
N GLN A 19 -21.52 -2.78 -25.21
CA GLN A 19 -22.23 -3.89 -25.80
C GLN A 19 -22.65 -4.88 -24.72
N LEU A 20 -23.96 -4.93 -24.41
CA LEU A 20 -24.51 -5.97 -23.56
C LEU A 20 -24.81 -7.22 -24.40
N TYR A 21 -24.27 -8.34 -23.93
CA TYR A 21 -24.52 -9.64 -24.56
C TYR A 21 -25.67 -10.33 -23.83
N SER A 22 -26.63 -10.81 -24.59
CA SER A 22 -27.78 -11.60 -24.11
C SER A 22 -27.92 -12.90 -24.89
N PHE A 23 -28.47 -13.91 -24.23
CA PHE A 23 -28.84 -15.12 -24.95
C PHE A 23 -30.04 -14.83 -25.86
N LYS A 24 -29.94 -15.23 -27.13
CA LYS A 24 -31.09 -15.20 -28.07
C LYS A 24 -32.23 -16.14 -27.63
N ARG A 25 -31.91 -17.21 -26.93
CA ARG A 25 -32.76 -18.20 -26.32
C ARG A 25 -32.00 -18.97 -25.26
N ARG A 26 -32.71 -19.71 -24.42
CA ARG A 26 -32.04 -20.61 -23.46
C ARG A 26 -31.24 -21.68 -24.21
N PRO A 27 -30.00 -21.96 -23.79
CA PRO A 27 -29.21 -23.05 -24.37
C PRO A 27 -29.87 -24.40 -24.19
N ASN A 28 -29.80 -25.25 -25.21
CA ASN A 28 -30.27 -26.64 -25.14
C ASN A 28 -29.19 -27.53 -24.46
N GLU A 29 -29.54 -28.78 -24.22
CA GLU A 29 -28.66 -29.73 -23.53
C GLU A 29 -27.29 -29.94 -24.23
N THR A 30 -27.31 -30.01 -25.56
CA THR A 30 -26.08 -30.16 -26.35
C THR A 30 -25.20 -28.95 -26.20
N GLU A 31 -25.73 -27.74 -26.22
CA GLU A 31 -25.02 -26.49 -26.04
C GLU A 31 -24.45 -26.38 -24.61
N TRP A 32 -25.20 -26.84 -23.62
CA TRP A 32 -24.73 -26.94 -22.25
C TRP A 32 -23.56 -27.92 -22.11
N ASN A 33 -23.59 -29.06 -22.77
CA ASN A 33 -22.51 -30.03 -22.75
C ASN A 33 -21.24 -29.50 -23.41
N ILE A 34 -21.39 -28.75 -24.51
CA ILE A 34 -20.28 -28.02 -25.13
C ILE A 34 -19.70 -26.98 -24.14
N LEU A 35 -20.55 -26.16 -23.52
CA LEU A 35 -20.11 -25.17 -22.54
C LEU A 35 -19.32 -25.83 -21.41
N ARG A 36 -19.82 -26.92 -20.85
CA ARG A 36 -19.18 -27.69 -19.79
C ARG A 36 -17.81 -28.22 -20.18
N SER A 37 -17.61 -28.65 -21.42
CA SER A 37 -16.32 -29.10 -21.90
C SER A 37 -15.24 -28.01 -21.79
N TYR A 38 -15.62 -26.74 -21.95
CA TYR A 38 -14.76 -25.59 -21.80
C TYR A 38 -14.62 -25.15 -20.33
N THR A 39 -15.71 -25.12 -19.57
CA THR A 39 -15.71 -24.62 -18.19
C THR A 39 -14.94 -25.54 -17.23
N ARG A 40 -14.79 -26.82 -17.53
CA ARG A 40 -13.90 -27.75 -16.81
C ARG A 40 -12.42 -27.34 -16.84
N ARG A 41 -12.02 -26.48 -17.78
CA ARG A 41 -10.63 -25.96 -17.91
C ARG A 41 -10.46 -24.60 -17.19
N ILE A 42 -11.53 -24.04 -16.65
CA ILE A 42 -11.50 -22.75 -15.96
C ILE A 42 -11.18 -23.01 -14.49
N TRP A 43 -10.07 -22.45 -14.03
CA TRP A 43 -9.61 -22.54 -12.66
C TRP A 43 -9.69 -21.19 -11.93
N HIS A 44 -9.87 -20.12 -12.67
CA HIS A 44 -9.91 -18.75 -12.14
C HIS A 44 -10.96 -17.93 -12.90
N ILE A 45 -11.81 -17.28 -12.15
CA ILE A 45 -12.74 -16.29 -12.67
C ILE A 45 -12.41 -14.97 -11.98
N SER A 46 -12.03 -13.97 -12.77
CA SER A 46 -11.81 -12.61 -12.31
C SER A 46 -12.82 -11.68 -12.94
N GLY A 47 -13.69 -11.12 -12.15
CA GLY A 47 -14.64 -10.09 -12.57
C GLY A 47 -13.99 -8.72 -12.61
N CYS A 48 -12.95 -8.55 -13.42
CA CYS A 48 -12.25 -7.27 -13.57
C CYS A 48 -13.09 -6.14 -14.13
N ALA A 49 -14.25 -6.44 -14.69
CA ALA A 49 -15.24 -5.44 -15.09
C ALA A 49 -16.58 -5.93 -14.61
N ASN A 50 -17.29 -5.07 -13.94
CA ASN A 50 -18.67 -5.24 -13.55
C ASN A 50 -19.37 -6.18 -14.59
N PRO A 51 -19.66 -7.47 -14.27
CA PRO A 51 -20.23 -8.39 -15.25
C PRO A 51 -21.57 -7.86 -15.79
N ASP A 52 -22.25 -7.00 -15.02
CA ASP A 52 -23.46 -6.28 -15.43
C ASP A 52 -23.21 -5.31 -16.60
N ARG A 53 -21.97 -5.03 -16.96
CA ARG A 53 -21.63 -4.24 -18.15
C ARG A 53 -21.50 -5.05 -19.43
N TRP A 54 -21.36 -6.38 -19.34
CA TRP A 54 -21.11 -7.24 -20.49
C TRP A 54 -22.24 -8.23 -20.75
N LEU A 55 -22.91 -8.69 -19.69
CA LEU A 55 -24.01 -9.64 -19.77
C LEU A 55 -25.24 -9.02 -19.12
N ASP A 56 -26.40 -9.16 -19.75
CA ASP A 56 -27.61 -8.84 -19.05
C ASP A 56 -27.86 -9.82 -17.89
N SER A 57 -28.64 -9.37 -16.90
CA SER A 57 -28.87 -10.15 -15.69
C SER A 57 -29.49 -11.52 -15.95
N ASP A 58 -30.37 -11.64 -16.93
CA ASP A 58 -31.07 -12.89 -17.25
C ASP A 58 -30.10 -13.89 -17.90
N THR A 59 -29.18 -13.40 -18.75
CA THR A 59 -28.14 -14.21 -19.35
C THR A 59 -27.16 -14.69 -18.28
N LEU A 60 -26.75 -13.81 -17.35
CA LEU A 60 -25.86 -14.17 -16.26
C LEU A 60 -26.49 -15.21 -15.33
N ILE A 61 -27.74 -15.02 -14.94
CA ILE A 61 -28.51 -15.99 -14.15
C ILE A 61 -28.64 -17.31 -14.93
N ALA A 62 -28.97 -17.26 -16.22
CA ALA A 62 -29.09 -18.46 -17.03
C ALA A 62 -27.79 -19.25 -17.16
N ILE A 63 -26.64 -18.56 -17.30
CA ILE A 63 -25.30 -19.18 -17.30
C ILE A 63 -25.02 -19.85 -15.95
N CYS A 64 -25.33 -19.17 -14.87
CA CYS A 64 -25.06 -19.65 -13.52
C CYS A 64 -26.06 -20.68 -13.00
N SER A 65 -27.22 -20.83 -13.66
CA SER A 65 -28.28 -21.77 -13.29
C SER A 65 -28.48 -22.84 -14.38
N PRO A 66 -27.47 -23.72 -14.58
CA PRO A 66 -27.57 -24.77 -15.58
C PRO A 66 -28.71 -25.75 -15.20
N PRO A 67 -29.38 -26.35 -16.19
CA PRO A 67 -30.52 -27.28 -15.95
C PRO A 67 -30.10 -28.61 -15.33
N VAL A 68 -28.82 -28.78 -14.98
CA VAL A 68 -28.22 -30.03 -14.46
C VAL A 68 -27.54 -29.75 -13.12
N THR A 69 -27.61 -30.72 -12.23
CA THR A 69 -27.11 -30.65 -10.84
C THR A 69 -25.59 -30.47 -10.71
N ASP A 70 -24.82 -30.81 -11.76
CA ASP A 70 -23.37 -30.68 -11.71
C ASP A 70 -22.92 -29.21 -11.77
N PRO A 71 -21.92 -28.80 -10.99
CA PRO A 71 -21.42 -27.44 -11.01
C PRO A 71 -20.87 -27.07 -12.39
N LEU A 72 -21.16 -25.84 -12.83
CA LEU A 72 -20.70 -25.37 -14.14
C LEU A 72 -19.18 -25.29 -14.24
N PHE A 73 -18.51 -24.92 -13.15
CA PHE A 73 -17.05 -24.75 -13.07
C PHE A 73 -16.42 -25.71 -12.03
N PRO A 74 -16.41 -27.04 -12.28
CA PRO A 74 -16.03 -28.03 -11.26
C PRO A 74 -14.59 -27.92 -10.75
N ASN A 75 -13.71 -27.29 -11.53
CA ASN A 75 -12.29 -27.11 -11.19
C ASN A 75 -11.95 -25.69 -10.77
N LEU A 76 -12.94 -24.83 -10.48
CA LEU A 76 -12.72 -23.45 -10.09
C LEU A 76 -11.99 -23.41 -8.74
N ARG A 77 -10.84 -22.75 -8.71
CA ARG A 77 -10.01 -22.58 -7.50
C ARG A 77 -10.01 -21.16 -6.97
N SER A 78 -10.26 -20.18 -7.83
CA SER A 78 -10.27 -18.77 -7.46
C SER A 78 -11.46 -18.06 -8.09
N LEU A 79 -12.22 -17.38 -7.26
CA LEU A 79 -13.35 -16.55 -7.66
C LEU A 79 -13.10 -15.13 -7.15
N HIS A 80 -12.98 -14.18 -8.08
CA HIS A 80 -13.00 -12.76 -7.79
C HIS A 80 -14.30 -12.18 -8.33
N TRP A 81 -15.20 -11.81 -7.44
CA TRP A 81 -16.52 -11.27 -7.77
C TRP A 81 -16.57 -9.79 -7.39
N LYS A 82 -16.82 -8.96 -8.41
CA LYS A 82 -17.03 -7.52 -8.26
C LYS A 82 -18.33 -7.16 -8.89
N GLY A 83 -19.27 -6.61 -8.14
CA GLY A 83 -20.54 -6.18 -8.72
C GLY A 83 -21.66 -5.94 -7.72
N LEU A 84 -22.79 -5.46 -8.26
CA LEU A 84 -23.99 -5.12 -7.49
C LEU A 84 -24.84 -6.34 -7.15
N LYS A 85 -24.72 -7.43 -7.91
CA LYS A 85 -25.59 -8.61 -7.79
C LYS A 85 -24.79 -9.85 -7.44
N ILE A 86 -25.12 -10.46 -6.31
CA ILE A 86 -24.49 -11.66 -5.78
C ILE A 86 -25.15 -12.94 -6.29
N ILE A 87 -26.43 -12.87 -6.69
CA ILE A 87 -27.26 -14.04 -7.04
C ILE A 87 -26.57 -15.02 -8.01
N PRO A 88 -25.88 -14.57 -9.08
CA PRO A 88 -25.20 -15.50 -9.96
C PRO A 88 -24.00 -16.23 -9.32
N ALA A 89 -23.35 -15.62 -8.33
CA ALA A 89 -22.17 -16.19 -7.67
C ALA A 89 -22.51 -17.45 -6.85
N VAL A 90 -23.76 -17.58 -6.35
CA VAL A 90 -24.26 -18.75 -5.63
C VAL A 90 -24.07 -20.04 -6.46
N HIS A 91 -24.28 -19.98 -7.76
CA HIS A 91 -24.20 -21.13 -8.65
C HIS A 91 -22.76 -21.44 -9.11
N ILE A 92 -21.81 -20.58 -8.78
CA ILE A 92 -20.39 -20.71 -9.14
C ILE A 92 -19.58 -21.30 -7.97
N ALA A 93 -20.11 -21.24 -6.75
CA ALA A 93 -19.47 -21.78 -5.57
C ALA A 93 -19.29 -23.30 -5.70
N VAL A 94 -18.07 -23.79 -5.52
CA VAL A 94 -17.72 -25.23 -5.69
C VAL A 94 -16.70 -25.66 -4.65
N SER A 95 -16.69 -26.95 -4.32
CA SER A 95 -15.81 -27.53 -3.29
C SER A 95 -14.31 -27.39 -3.55
N SER A 96 -13.93 -27.16 -4.80
CA SER A 96 -12.54 -26.92 -5.21
C SER A 96 -12.06 -25.49 -4.98
N LEU A 97 -12.96 -24.57 -4.58
CA LEU A 97 -12.65 -23.16 -4.37
C LEU A 97 -11.73 -22.99 -3.15
N THR A 98 -10.60 -22.35 -3.37
CA THR A 98 -9.60 -22.06 -2.32
C THR A 98 -9.35 -20.57 -2.13
N ARG A 99 -9.76 -19.74 -3.10
CA ARG A 99 -9.59 -18.28 -3.07
C ARG A 99 -10.90 -17.60 -3.40
N LEU A 100 -11.37 -16.75 -2.50
CA LEU A 100 -12.60 -15.98 -2.66
C LEU A 100 -12.33 -14.50 -2.42
N TYR A 101 -12.56 -13.68 -3.44
CA TYR A 101 -12.47 -12.22 -3.39
C TYR A 101 -13.84 -11.64 -3.73
N LEU A 102 -14.37 -10.87 -2.81
CA LEU A 102 -15.68 -10.24 -2.93
C LEU A 102 -15.55 -8.73 -2.82
N GLU A 103 -15.96 -8.00 -3.82
CA GLU A 103 -16.00 -6.55 -3.82
C GLU A 103 -17.45 -6.10 -4.08
N PHE A 104 -18.06 -5.45 -3.09
CA PHE A 104 -19.43 -4.97 -3.17
C PHE A 104 -19.46 -3.46 -3.31
N LEU A 105 -20.11 -2.94 -4.35
CA LEU A 105 -20.30 -1.51 -4.55
C LEU A 105 -21.54 -0.99 -3.83
N GLN A 106 -22.62 -1.74 -3.83
CA GLN A 106 -23.85 -1.55 -3.05
C GLN A 106 -24.52 -2.92 -2.96
N GLY A 107 -25.12 -3.28 -1.82
CA GLY A 107 -25.51 -4.65 -1.66
C GLY A 107 -26.89 -4.89 -1.06
N ASP A 108 -27.46 -5.97 -1.51
CA ASP A 108 -28.62 -6.63 -0.93
C ASP A 108 -28.13 -7.58 0.18
N VAL A 109 -28.40 -7.23 1.44
CA VAL A 109 -27.98 -8.02 2.62
C VAL A 109 -28.49 -9.46 2.57
N PRO A 110 -29.77 -9.74 2.25
CA PRO A 110 -30.28 -11.10 2.09
C PRO A 110 -29.50 -11.91 1.05
N ALA A 111 -29.28 -11.35 -0.13
CA ALA A 111 -28.57 -12.05 -1.20
C ALA A 111 -27.11 -12.37 -0.82
N LEU A 112 -26.43 -11.48 -0.07
CA LEU A 112 -25.11 -11.78 0.47
C LEU A 112 -25.15 -12.92 1.46
N LYS A 113 -26.12 -12.93 2.37
CA LYS A 113 -26.29 -14.01 3.33
C LYS A 113 -26.48 -15.35 2.63
N ASP A 114 -27.41 -15.43 1.68
CA ASP A 114 -27.68 -16.66 0.91
C ASP A 114 -26.41 -17.15 0.19
N PHE A 115 -25.63 -16.24 -0.38
CA PHE A 115 -24.35 -16.58 -1.01
C PHE A 115 -23.35 -17.13 0.00
N LEU A 116 -23.17 -16.46 1.15
CA LEU A 116 -22.23 -16.89 2.18
C LEU A 116 -22.63 -18.23 2.80
N ASP A 117 -23.92 -18.50 2.96
CA ASP A 117 -24.45 -19.79 3.42
C ASP A 117 -24.13 -20.93 2.43
N VAL A 118 -24.23 -20.66 1.12
CA VAL A 118 -23.80 -21.61 0.08
C VAL A 118 -22.30 -21.81 0.09
N VAL A 119 -21.52 -20.73 0.18
CA VAL A 119 -20.04 -20.83 0.27
C VAL A 119 -19.65 -21.64 1.51
N GLN A 120 -20.28 -21.42 2.64
CA GLN A 120 -20.01 -22.18 3.88
C GLN A 120 -20.28 -23.67 3.69
N SER A 121 -21.40 -24.03 3.03
CA SER A 121 -21.78 -25.42 2.86
C SER A 121 -20.98 -26.15 1.77
N GLN A 122 -20.59 -25.45 0.69
CA GLN A 122 -19.99 -26.06 -0.49
C GLN A 122 -18.45 -25.85 -0.58
N CYS A 123 -17.89 -24.82 0.07
CA CYS A 123 -16.51 -24.43 -0.07
C CYS A 123 -15.74 -24.48 1.28
N PRO A 124 -15.56 -25.65 1.91
CA PRO A 124 -14.96 -25.76 3.24
C PRO A 124 -13.45 -25.45 3.27
N ASN A 125 -12.79 -25.42 2.11
CA ASN A 125 -11.34 -25.34 1.98
C ASN A 125 -10.82 -23.95 1.54
N ILE A 126 -11.57 -22.89 1.81
CA ILE A 126 -11.11 -21.54 1.48
C ILE A 126 -9.88 -21.20 2.32
N LYS A 127 -8.79 -20.86 1.65
CA LYS A 127 -7.49 -20.48 2.23
C LYS A 127 -7.24 -18.98 2.16
N HIS A 128 -7.72 -18.32 1.10
CA HIS A 128 -7.55 -16.90 0.89
C HIS A 128 -8.93 -16.27 0.76
N TYR A 129 -9.25 -15.39 1.67
CA TYR A 129 -10.52 -14.72 1.71
C TYR A 129 -10.31 -13.21 1.75
N GLN A 130 -10.88 -12.52 0.78
CA GLN A 130 -10.89 -11.06 0.75
C GLN A 130 -12.32 -10.55 0.59
N ILE A 131 -12.65 -9.53 1.36
CA ILE A 131 -13.95 -8.85 1.28
C ILE A 131 -13.77 -7.34 1.37
N ASP A 132 -14.25 -6.63 0.35
CA ASP A 132 -14.15 -5.18 0.25
C ASP A 132 -15.56 -4.58 0.18
N ILE A 133 -15.92 -3.80 1.20
CA ILE A 133 -17.21 -3.14 1.33
C ILE A 133 -16.98 -1.63 1.47
N PRO A 134 -17.43 -0.80 0.53
CA PRO A 134 -17.14 0.63 0.55
C PRO A 134 -17.87 1.41 1.66
N ARG A 135 -18.88 0.80 2.30
CA ARG A 135 -19.63 1.40 3.41
C ARG A 135 -19.78 0.41 4.54
N PRO A 136 -19.14 0.66 5.71
CA PRO A 136 -19.29 -0.20 6.89
C PRO A 136 -20.73 -0.22 7.41
N HIS A 137 -21.07 -1.20 8.25
CA HIS A 137 -22.24 -1.32 9.13
C HIS A 137 -23.43 -2.18 8.70
N THR A 138 -23.69 -2.43 7.41
CA THR A 138 -24.90 -3.21 7.04
C THR A 138 -24.69 -4.73 7.00
N PHE A 139 -23.44 -5.17 6.83
CA PHE A 139 -23.12 -6.58 6.59
C PHE A 139 -22.26 -7.24 7.69
N ASP A 140 -21.81 -6.46 8.66
CA ASP A 140 -20.75 -6.89 9.60
C ASP A 140 -21.09 -8.20 10.33
N LYS A 141 -22.29 -8.30 10.88
CA LYS A 141 -22.72 -9.51 11.60
C LYS A 141 -22.74 -10.75 10.70
N THR A 142 -23.32 -10.64 9.52
CA THR A 142 -23.45 -11.75 8.56
C THR A 142 -22.09 -12.26 8.12
N ILE A 143 -21.16 -11.34 7.88
CA ILE A 143 -19.78 -11.65 7.49
C ILE A 143 -19.03 -12.27 8.65
N CYS A 144 -19.11 -11.69 9.84
CA CYS A 144 -18.46 -12.24 11.05
C CYS A 144 -18.96 -13.67 11.33
N ASP A 145 -20.26 -13.91 11.24
CA ASP A 145 -20.84 -15.24 11.46
C ASP A 145 -20.30 -16.24 10.43
N HIS A 146 -20.21 -15.84 9.15
CA HIS A 146 -19.64 -16.68 8.10
C HIS A 146 -18.16 -17.00 8.34
N ILE A 147 -17.33 -15.97 8.62
CA ILE A 147 -15.87 -16.16 8.82
C ILE A 147 -15.57 -17.02 10.04
N ARG A 148 -16.40 -17.00 11.09
CA ARG A 148 -16.23 -17.90 12.25
C ARG A 148 -16.29 -19.39 11.91
N HIS A 149 -16.85 -19.75 10.77
CA HIS A 149 -16.86 -21.14 10.29
C HIS A 149 -15.64 -21.48 9.42
N GLN A 150 -14.83 -20.51 9.04
CA GLN A 150 -13.64 -20.71 8.20
C GLN A 150 -12.44 -21.03 9.10
N THR A 151 -12.03 -22.30 9.15
CA THR A 151 -10.93 -22.76 10.03
C THR A 151 -9.60 -22.97 9.32
N HIS A 152 -9.57 -22.90 7.99
CA HIS A 152 -8.39 -23.21 7.16
C HIS A 152 -7.78 -21.98 6.48
N LEU A 153 -8.17 -20.77 6.93
CA LEU A 153 -7.67 -19.52 6.37
C LEU A 153 -6.14 -19.42 6.55
N GLN A 154 -5.47 -19.09 5.46
CA GLN A 154 -4.05 -18.73 5.41
C GLN A 154 -3.89 -17.21 5.25
N GLU A 155 -4.84 -16.59 4.57
CA GLU A 155 -4.89 -15.16 4.35
C GLU A 155 -6.33 -14.68 4.49
N PHE A 156 -6.51 -13.63 5.30
CA PHE A 156 -7.77 -12.94 5.42
C PHE A 156 -7.56 -11.44 5.24
N ARG A 157 -8.29 -10.83 4.30
CA ARG A 157 -8.30 -9.39 4.05
C ARG A 157 -9.70 -8.85 4.13
N SER A 158 -9.86 -7.76 4.83
CA SER A 158 -11.13 -7.05 4.92
C SER A 158 -10.94 -5.55 4.83
N HIS A 159 -11.74 -4.95 3.96
CA HIS A 159 -11.88 -3.52 3.87
C HIS A 159 -13.35 -3.14 4.10
N GLY A 160 -13.60 -2.30 5.10
CA GLY A 160 -14.92 -1.77 5.40
C GLY A 160 -15.82 -2.67 6.26
N VAL A 161 -15.33 -3.79 6.81
CA VAL A 161 -16.05 -4.62 7.77
C VAL A 161 -15.59 -4.30 9.19
N ILE A 162 -16.54 -4.09 10.09
CA ILE A 162 -16.27 -3.89 11.52
C ILE A 162 -16.33 -5.24 12.24
N PHE A 163 -15.25 -5.59 12.90
CA PHE A 163 -15.13 -6.84 13.64
C PHE A 163 -15.39 -6.65 15.14
N ASP A 164 -16.15 -7.57 15.72
CA ASP A 164 -16.32 -7.67 17.17
C ASP A 164 -15.13 -8.40 17.83
N ALA A 165 -15.05 -8.32 19.15
CA ALA A 165 -14.02 -8.99 19.94
C ALA A 165 -13.98 -10.51 19.70
N ALA A 166 -15.15 -11.15 19.56
CA ALA A 166 -15.26 -12.58 19.32
C ALA A 166 -14.66 -12.98 17.97
N MET A 167 -14.79 -12.13 16.95
CA MET A 167 -14.18 -12.35 15.65
C MET A 167 -12.66 -12.23 15.69
N ILE A 168 -12.11 -11.21 16.34
CA ILE A 168 -10.65 -11.06 16.53
C ILE A 168 -10.08 -12.29 17.27
N LEU A 169 -10.77 -12.73 18.32
CA LEU A 169 -10.38 -13.92 19.06
C LEU A 169 -10.46 -15.19 18.22
N HIS A 170 -11.47 -15.34 17.37
CA HIS A 170 -11.57 -16.46 16.42
C HIS A 170 -10.39 -16.47 15.45
N LEU A 171 -10.11 -15.33 14.78
CA LEU A 171 -8.98 -15.20 13.85
C LEU A 171 -7.64 -15.55 14.51
N SER A 172 -7.43 -15.15 15.77
CA SER A 172 -6.18 -15.44 16.49
C SER A 172 -5.99 -16.94 16.76
N ARG A 173 -7.06 -17.72 16.76
CA ARG A 173 -7.05 -19.17 17.00
C ARG A 173 -6.89 -20.01 15.73
N ILE A 174 -6.94 -19.41 14.55
CA ILE A 174 -6.76 -20.14 13.28
C ILE A 174 -5.27 -20.48 13.11
N PRO A 175 -4.89 -21.77 13.19
CA PRO A 175 -3.47 -22.15 13.23
C PRO A 175 -2.75 -22.01 11.90
N THR A 176 -3.46 -21.76 10.82
CA THR A 176 -2.92 -21.59 9.47
C THR A 176 -2.88 -20.15 9.01
N LEU A 177 -3.39 -19.20 9.80
CA LEU A 177 -3.48 -17.79 9.41
C LEU A 177 -2.10 -17.13 9.45
N ALA A 178 -1.55 -16.87 8.27
CA ALA A 178 -0.24 -16.24 8.09
C ALA A 178 -0.35 -14.74 7.73
N ARG A 179 -1.44 -14.32 7.10
CA ARG A 179 -1.65 -12.93 6.68
C ARG A 179 -3.02 -12.43 7.11
N LEU A 180 -3.03 -11.27 7.76
CA LEU A 180 -4.24 -10.59 8.22
C LEU A 180 -4.20 -9.11 7.82
N SER A 181 -5.23 -8.65 7.09
CA SER A 181 -5.40 -7.26 6.72
C SER A 181 -6.79 -6.78 7.16
N LEU A 182 -6.82 -5.80 8.07
CA LEU A 182 -8.02 -5.19 8.63
C LEU A 182 -7.99 -3.69 8.32
N VAL A 183 -8.49 -3.29 7.15
CA VAL A 183 -8.38 -1.90 6.64
C VAL A 183 -9.60 -1.06 7.04
N TRP A 184 -10.18 -1.27 8.16
CA TRP A 184 -11.18 -0.38 8.75
C TRP A 184 -11.44 -0.76 10.21
N ILE A 185 -10.60 -0.29 11.08
CA ILE A 185 -10.80 -0.42 12.52
C ILE A 185 -11.64 0.77 12.98
N PRO A 186 -12.77 0.57 13.69
CA PRO A 186 -13.61 1.66 14.17
C PRO A 186 -12.87 2.52 15.21
N ASP A 187 -13.25 3.79 15.31
CA ASP A 187 -12.57 4.73 16.20
C ASP A 187 -12.80 4.40 17.68
N GLU A 188 -13.96 3.87 18.03
CA GLU A 188 -14.30 3.43 19.38
C GLU A 188 -14.74 1.97 19.37
N PRO A 189 -13.79 1.03 19.19
CA PRO A 189 -14.16 -0.38 19.22
C PRO A 189 -14.50 -0.82 20.64
N ASP A 190 -15.66 -1.44 20.79
CA ASP A 190 -16.09 -2.03 22.05
C ASP A 190 -15.47 -3.42 22.26
N TRP A 191 -14.13 -3.46 22.21
CA TRP A 191 -13.39 -4.71 22.41
C TRP A 191 -13.00 -4.84 23.87
N THR A 192 -13.65 -5.78 24.54
CA THR A 192 -13.30 -6.19 25.89
C THR A 192 -12.86 -7.65 25.87
N PHE A 193 -11.59 -7.88 26.17
CA PHE A 193 -11.05 -9.22 26.39
C PHE A 193 -10.75 -9.40 27.87
N SER A 194 -11.04 -10.58 28.41
CA SER A 194 -10.52 -10.92 29.73
C SER A 194 -9.00 -11.11 29.65
N SER A 195 -8.27 -10.83 30.73
CA SER A 195 -6.80 -10.99 30.75
C SER A 195 -6.33 -12.40 30.37
N GLU A 196 -7.18 -13.40 30.62
CA GLU A 196 -6.91 -14.82 30.32
C GLU A 196 -7.21 -15.16 28.83
N SER A 197 -7.93 -14.31 28.10
CA SER A 197 -8.39 -14.57 26.73
C SER A 197 -7.82 -13.58 25.71
N ALA A 198 -6.70 -12.93 26.02
CA ALA A 198 -6.06 -12.03 25.05
C ALA A 198 -5.73 -12.77 23.76
N PRO A 199 -6.06 -12.20 22.58
CA PRO A 199 -5.76 -12.81 21.30
C PRO A 199 -4.25 -12.96 21.08
N VAL A 200 -3.78 -14.18 20.80
CA VAL A 200 -2.38 -14.48 20.47
C VAL A 200 -2.31 -15.01 19.04
N PHE A 201 -1.73 -14.26 18.15
CA PHE A 201 -1.56 -14.65 16.75
C PHE A 201 -0.22 -15.40 16.57
N SER A 202 -0.22 -16.69 16.89
CA SER A 202 0.99 -17.52 16.97
C SER A 202 1.62 -17.86 15.62
N THR A 203 0.88 -17.71 14.52
CA THR A 203 1.33 -18.09 13.15
C THR A 203 1.32 -16.91 12.18
N LEU A 204 0.85 -15.74 12.63
CA LEU A 204 0.69 -14.57 11.79
C LEU A 204 2.05 -13.92 11.50
N THR A 205 2.46 -13.92 10.23
CA THR A 205 3.71 -13.29 9.78
C THR A 205 3.51 -11.89 9.21
N HIS A 206 2.33 -11.59 8.66
CA HIS A 206 2.02 -10.30 8.06
C HIS A 206 0.73 -9.74 8.65
N MET A 207 0.79 -8.54 9.19
CA MET A 207 -0.37 -7.83 9.72
C MET A 207 -0.47 -6.43 9.12
N GLU A 208 -1.61 -6.15 8.49
CA GLU A 208 -1.96 -4.84 7.97
C GLU A 208 -3.21 -4.34 8.67
N MET A 209 -3.17 -3.09 9.13
CA MET A 209 -4.27 -2.45 9.83
C MET A 209 -4.51 -1.06 9.29
N GLY A 210 -5.79 -0.67 9.19
CA GLY A 210 -6.20 0.66 8.79
C GLY A 210 -7.32 1.21 9.66
N SER A 211 -7.30 2.51 9.96
CA SER A 211 -8.32 3.20 10.72
C SER A 211 -8.40 4.69 10.33
N GLN A 212 -9.44 5.38 10.81
CA GLN A 212 -9.47 6.84 10.77
C GLN A 212 -8.41 7.42 11.71
N LEU A 213 -8.31 6.88 12.94
CA LEU A 213 -7.41 7.35 14.00
C LEU A 213 -6.32 6.31 14.29
N LEU A 214 -5.09 6.75 14.56
CA LEU A 214 -3.98 5.88 14.97
C LEU A 214 -4.24 5.21 16.33
N GLU A 215 -4.95 5.90 17.22
CA GLU A 215 -5.30 5.43 18.56
C GLU A 215 -6.13 4.15 18.52
N SER A 216 -7.02 4.01 17.54
CA SER A 216 -7.86 2.81 17.36
C SER A 216 -7.01 1.58 17.04
N VAL A 217 -6.02 1.74 16.14
CA VAL A 217 -5.04 0.68 15.84
C VAL A 217 -4.19 0.37 17.06
N THR A 218 -3.75 1.39 17.80
CA THR A 218 -2.95 1.23 19.02
C THR A 218 -3.71 0.43 20.07
N ARG A 219 -5.00 0.72 20.22
CA ARG A 219 -5.88 -0.02 21.16
C ARG A 219 -5.98 -1.49 20.75
N LEU A 220 -6.20 -1.82 19.47
CA LEU A 220 -6.21 -3.21 19.01
C LEU A 220 -4.89 -3.91 19.31
N LEU A 221 -3.77 -3.28 18.96
CA LEU A 221 -2.44 -3.82 19.23
C LEU A 221 -2.22 -4.08 20.73
N SER A 222 -2.61 -3.14 21.60
CA SER A 222 -2.42 -3.30 23.05
C SER A 222 -3.19 -4.50 23.66
N LEU A 223 -4.23 -4.96 22.96
CA LEU A 223 -5.06 -6.09 23.35
C LEU A 223 -4.60 -7.43 22.75
N THR A 224 -3.58 -7.41 21.87
CA THR A 224 -3.13 -8.59 21.10
C THR A 224 -1.66 -8.92 21.39
N GLN A 225 -1.24 -10.14 21.02
CA GLN A 225 0.17 -10.55 21.03
C GLN A 225 0.56 -11.04 19.63
N LEU A 226 1.70 -10.56 19.13
CA LEU A 226 2.21 -10.80 17.77
C LEU A 226 3.63 -11.37 17.81
N PRO A 227 3.84 -12.59 18.35
CA PRO A 227 5.18 -13.10 18.65
C PRO A 227 6.03 -13.41 17.40
N VAL A 228 5.41 -13.65 16.25
CA VAL A 228 6.10 -14.10 15.01
C VAL A 228 5.88 -13.15 13.82
N VAL A 229 5.24 -11.99 14.04
CA VAL A 229 5.01 -11.03 12.96
C VAL A 229 6.34 -10.48 12.45
N GLU A 230 6.52 -10.59 11.13
CA GLU A 230 7.68 -10.09 10.40
C GLU A 230 7.39 -8.76 9.70
N ASP A 231 6.14 -8.58 9.22
CA ASP A 231 5.71 -7.40 8.46
C ASP A 231 4.47 -6.78 9.13
N LEU A 232 4.63 -5.56 9.63
CA LEU A 232 3.58 -4.77 10.25
C LEU A 232 3.35 -3.50 9.45
N SER A 233 2.13 -3.33 8.92
CA SER A 233 1.71 -2.15 8.17
C SER A 233 0.50 -1.50 8.85
N VAL A 234 0.59 -0.19 9.08
CA VAL A 234 -0.47 0.60 9.70
C VAL A 234 -0.77 1.80 8.82
N THR A 235 -2.05 1.98 8.48
CA THR A 235 -2.54 3.14 7.73
C THR A 235 -3.62 3.87 8.54
N PHE A 236 -3.60 5.19 8.49
CA PHE A 236 -4.62 6.02 9.14
C PHE A 236 -4.83 7.30 8.35
N HIS A 237 -5.94 8.02 8.65
CA HIS A 237 -6.33 9.17 7.84
C HIS A 237 -6.20 10.50 8.59
N ALA A 238 -6.35 10.50 9.90
CA ALA A 238 -6.15 11.71 10.70
C ALA A 238 -4.70 11.85 11.13
N CYS A 239 -4.18 13.08 11.13
CA CYS A 239 -2.84 13.35 11.66
C CYS A 239 -2.82 13.04 13.18
N PRO A 240 -1.97 12.14 13.67
CA PRO A 240 -1.91 11.77 15.07
C PRO A 240 -1.25 12.87 15.90
N SER A 241 -1.53 12.91 17.21
CA SER A 241 -0.73 13.68 18.15
C SER A 241 0.62 13.01 18.41
N GLU A 242 1.58 13.76 18.96
CA GLU A 242 2.89 13.23 19.33
C GLU A 242 2.78 12.11 20.36
N GLU A 243 1.90 12.28 21.35
CA GLU A 243 1.65 11.28 22.39
C GLU A 243 1.03 10.01 21.80
N ALA A 244 0.08 10.15 20.87
CA ALA A 244 -0.54 9.01 20.20
C ALA A 244 0.49 8.20 19.39
N PHE A 245 1.38 8.88 18.67
CA PHE A 245 2.43 8.22 17.89
C PHE A 245 3.45 7.52 18.79
N LYS A 246 3.94 8.18 19.86
CA LYS A 246 4.83 7.57 20.85
C LYS A 246 4.22 6.37 21.55
N SER A 247 2.95 6.49 21.93
CA SER A 247 2.16 5.38 22.52
C SER A 247 2.07 4.21 21.56
N HIS A 248 1.80 4.49 20.27
CA HIS A 248 1.71 3.48 19.22
C HIS A 248 3.03 2.70 19.07
N LEU A 249 4.16 3.39 18.90
CA LEU A 249 5.46 2.72 18.75
C LEU A 249 5.88 1.95 20.01
N THR A 250 5.52 2.47 21.18
CA THR A 250 5.73 1.78 22.46
C THR A 250 4.88 0.49 22.54
N THR A 251 3.64 0.56 22.08
CA THR A 251 2.74 -0.59 22.00
C THR A 251 3.29 -1.65 21.05
N ILE A 252 3.74 -1.27 19.85
CA ILE A 252 4.40 -2.19 18.91
C ILE A 252 5.57 -2.91 19.59
N ARG A 253 6.41 -2.17 20.33
CA ARG A 253 7.55 -2.74 21.05
C ARG A 253 7.14 -3.81 22.09
N HIS A 254 6.01 -3.63 22.74
CA HIS A 254 5.52 -4.58 23.75
C HIS A 254 4.76 -5.77 23.15
N THR A 255 4.16 -5.59 21.99
CA THR A 255 3.29 -6.57 21.35
C THR A 255 4.04 -7.50 20.40
N CYS A 256 5.03 -6.94 19.66
CA CYS A 256 5.82 -7.67 18.69
C CYS A 256 7.14 -8.19 19.26
N SER A 257 7.60 -9.32 18.74
CA SER A 257 8.91 -9.86 19.11
C SER A 257 10.05 -8.98 18.55
N SER A 258 11.04 -8.68 19.40
CA SER A 258 12.21 -7.89 19.00
C SER A 258 13.09 -8.56 17.96
N VAL A 259 12.98 -9.87 17.78
CA VAL A 259 13.78 -10.65 16.81
C VAL A 259 13.01 -11.04 15.55
N SER A 260 11.67 -10.98 15.56
CA SER A 260 10.86 -11.39 14.41
C SER A 260 10.57 -10.25 13.46
N LEU A 261 10.38 -9.03 13.95
CA LEU A 261 9.93 -7.90 13.14
C LEU A 261 11.04 -7.43 12.19
N VAL A 262 10.73 -7.45 10.89
CA VAL A 262 11.61 -7.10 9.77
C VAL A 262 11.16 -5.81 9.10
N THR A 263 9.84 -5.60 9.01
CA THR A 263 9.24 -4.46 8.32
C THR A 263 8.26 -3.72 9.23
N ILE A 264 8.42 -2.41 9.31
CA ILE A 264 7.43 -1.47 9.89
C ILE A 264 7.05 -0.45 8.84
N LYS A 265 5.74 -0.34 8.55
CA LYS A 265 5.16 0.69 7.69
C LYS A 265 4.07 1.43 8.44
N ILE A 266 4.23 2.74 8.63
CA ILE A 266 3.26 3.60 9.30
C ILE A 266 2.96 4.78 8.39
N ARG A 267 1.73 4.86 7.89
CA ARG A 267 1.36 5.81 6.84
C ARG A 267 0.09 6.58 7.18
N ALA A 268 0.21 7.90 7.15
CA ALA A 268 -0.94 8.78 7.04
C ALA A 268 -1.39 8.85 5.57
N THR A 269 -2.65 8.52 5.29
CA THR A 269 -3.21 8.57 3.94
C THR A 269 -4.35 9.58 3.92
N LEU A 270 -4.37 10.48 2.94
CA LEU A 270 -5.49 11.41 2.79
C LEU A 270 -6.60 10.76 1.96
N PHE A 271 -7.83 10.82 2.45
CA PHE A 271 -9.01 10.48 1.66
C PHE A 271 -9.27 11.46 0.50
N SER A 272 -8.69 12.66 0.57
CA SER A 272 -8.90 13.69 -0.44
C SER A 272 -7.65 14.53 -0.61
N ARG A 273 -7.13 14.54 -1.84
CA ARG A 273 -6.04 15.45 -2.26
C ARG A 273 -6.40 16.95 -2.09
N PHE A 274 -7.66 17.26 -1.82
CA PHE A 274 -8.17 18.63 -1.68
C PHE A 274 -8.03 19.21 -0.27
N LEU A 275 -7.68 18.39 0.74
CA LEU A 275 -7.48 18.86 2.12
C LEU A 275 -6.02 19.11 2.47
N SER A 276 -5.09 18.92 1.51
CA SER A 276 -3.65 19.02 1.75
C SER A 276 -3.19 20.40 2.25
N ASP A 277 -3.92 21.46 1.93
CA ASP A 277 -3.49 22.82 2.24
C ASP A 277 -3.88 23.26 3.67
N VAL A 278 -4.79 22.56 4.34
CA VAL A 278 -5.37 22.99 5.63
C VAL A 278 -4.72 22.30 6.83
N LEU A 279 -4.02 21.17 6.67
CA LEU A 279 -3.72 20.27 7.79
C LEU A 279 -2.28 20.32 8.34
N ILE A 280 -1.43 21.25 7.88
CA ILE A 280 0.00 21.23 8.27
C ILE A 280 0.29 22.12 9.49
N GLU A 281 -0.72 22.68 10.11
CA GLU A 281 -0.57 23.58 11.26
C GLU A 281 -0.26 22.89 12.60
N SER A 282 -0.12 21.56 12.63
CA SER A 282 0.08 20.84 13.91
C SER A 282 1.39 21.19 14.62
N GLY A 283 2.38 21.73 13.90
CA GLY A 283 3.70 22.05 14.46
C GLY A 283 4.48 20.86 15.00
N HIS A 284 3.95 19.64 14.88
CA HIS A 284 4.60 18.42 15.37
C HIS A 284 5.88 18.10 14.59
N ARG A 285 6.86 17.56 15.30
CA ARG A 285 8.16 17.21 14.73
C ARG A 285 8.50 15.75 15.00
N LEU A 286 8.86 15.01 13.97
CA LEU A 286 9.41 13.66 14.10
C LEU A 286 10.88 13.76 14.46
N THR A 287 11.24 13.26 15.63
CA THR A 287 12.61 13.23 16.16
C THR A 287 13.10 11.80 16.35
N LEU A 288 14.39 11.60 16.61
CA LEU A 288 14.93 10.30 17.00
C LEU A 288 14.25 9.75 18.27
N GLY A 289 13.86 10.63 19.19
CA GLY A 289 13.14 10.25 20.41
C GLY A 289 11.84 9.51 20.14
N ASP A 290 11.13 9.92 19.10
CA ASP A 290 9.85 9.30 18.69
C ASP A 290 10.05 7.91 18.12
N VAL A 291 11.06 7.70 17.27
CA VAL A 291 11.37 6.40 16.64
C VAL A 291 12.20 5.47 17.53
N ARG A 292 12.67 5.94 18.66
CA ARG A 292 13.52 5.17 19.60
C ARG A 292 12.94 3.82 20.02
N PRO A 293 11.62 3.65 20.26
CA PRO A 293 11.04 2.33 20.55
C PRO A 293 11.33 1.29 19.48
N CYS A 294 11.38 1.68 18.19
CA CYS A 294 11.68 0.78 17.07
C CYS A 294 13.13 0.28 17.09
N MET A 295 14.04 0.99 17.73
CA MET A 295 15.46 0.58 17.85
C MET A 295 15.66 -0.71 18.68
N ALA A 296 14.60 -1.20 19.33
CA ALA A 296 14.61 -2.49 20.00
C ALA A 296 14.54 -3.69 19.04
N PHE A 297 14.12 -3.49 17.78
CA PHE A 297 13.98 -4.54 16.78
C PHE A 297 15.27 -4.73 15.99
N VAL A 298 16.08 -5.72 16.39
CA VAL A 298 17.44 -5.93 15.87
C VAL A 298 17.50 -6.43 14.42
N ASN A 299 16.41 -7.03 13.92
CA ASN A 299 16.31 -7.55 12.56
C ASN A 299 15.54 -6.63 11.62
N LEU A 300 15.22 -5.41 12.05
CA LEU A 300 14.49 -4.46 11.23
C LEU A 300 15.29 -4.07 9.98
N ARG A 301 14.68 -4.25 8.81
CA ARG A 301 15.30 -3.98 7.50
C ARG A 301 14.55 -2.92 6.70
N HIS A 302 13.26 -2.80 6.91
CA HIS A 302 12.40 -1.88 6.17
C HIS A 302 11.64 -1.00 7.14
N VAL A 303 11.92 0.30 7.10
CA VAL A 303 11.25 1.31 7.91
C VAL A 303 10.63 2.33 6.96
N HIS A 304 9.30 2.44 6.99
CA HIS A 304 8.57 3.42 6.24
C HIS A 304 7.65 4.20 7.18
N ILE A 305 7.96 5.46 7.44
CA ILE A 305 7.18 6.37 8.27
C ILE A 305 6.78 7.57 7.41
N ASN A 306 5.48 7.72 7.17
CA ASN A 306 4.93 8.80 6.37
C ASN A 306 3.84 9.52 7.16
N LEU A 307 4.20 10.64 7.76
CA LEU A 307 3.36 11.47 8.64
C LEU A 307 3.25 12.88 8.06
N GLN A 308 2.18 13.57 8.41
CA GLN A 308 2.00 15.00 8.08
C GLN A 308 2.76 15.91 9.07
N TRP A 309 3.96 15.52 9.48
CA TRP A 309 4.79 16.21 10.45
C TRP A 309 6.05 16.77 9.82
N TYR A 310 6.60 17.79 10.45
CA TYR A 310 7.98 18.18 10.19
C TYR A 310 8.93 17.07 10.62
N VAL A 311 10.08 16.92 9.96
CA VAL A 311 11.10 15.95 10.36
C VAL A 311 12.32 16.71 10.87
N ASP A 312 12.72 16.41 12.11
CA ASP A 312 13.86 17.05 12.78
C ASP A 312 14.86 15.98 13.21
N LEU A 313 15.57 15.44 12.22
CA LEU A 313 16.63 14.45 12.39
C LEU A 313 17.97 15.07 11.99
N THR A 314 19.04 14.64 12.68
CA THR A 314 20.41 15.09 12.47
C THR A 314 21.29 13.95 11.94
N ASP A 315 22.52 14.28 11.52
CA ASP A 315 23.54 13.28 11.12
C ASP A 315 23.78 12.26 12.23
N SER A 316 23.86 12.71 13.48
CA SER A 316 24.04 11.83 14.64
C SER A 316 22.87 10.88 14.85
N ASP A 317 21.65 11.31 14.54
CA ASP A 317 20.45 10.49 14.63
C ASP A 317 20.47 9.39 13.58
N LEU A 318 20.85 9.72 12.33
CA LEU A 318 21.01 8.71 11.27
C LEU A 318 22.06 7.67 11.62
N LEU A 319 23.19 8.08 12.18
CA LEU A 319 24.23 7.15 12.63
C LEU A 319 23.76 6.27 13.79
N ALA A 320 22.98 6.83 14.71
CA ALA A 320 22.37 6.05 15.78
C ALA A 320 21.41 4.99 15.23
N LEU A 321 20.59 5.33 14.22
CA LEU A 321 19.72 4.37 13.53
C LEU A 321 20.54 3.30 12.80
N ALA A 322 21.55 3.69 12.02
CA ALA A 322 22.43 2.78 11.29
C ALA A 322 23.15 1.79 12.23
N SER A 323 23.58 2.25 13.41
CA SER A 323 24.23 1.40 14.40
C SER A 323 23.31 0.31 14.97
N LYS A 324 22.01 0.57 15.02
CA LYS A 324 21.00 -0.39 15.49
C LYS A 324 20.49 -1.31 14.38
N TRP A 325 20.46 -0.81 13.14
CA TRP A 325 19.96 -1.54 11.96
C TRP A 325 21.02 -1.67 10.85
N PRO A 326 22.16 -2.32 11.09
CA PRO A 326 23.27 -2.40 10.12
C PRO A 326 22.89 -3.18 8.85
N ARG A 327 21.76 -3.93 8.88
CA ARG A 327 21.21 -4.67 7.74
C ARG A 327 20.00 -3.98 7.11
N MET A 328 19.87 -2.67 7.31
CA MET A 328 18.76 -1.90 6.73
C MET A 328 18.80 -1.93 5.20
N HIS A 329 17.63 -2.23 4.59
CA HIS A 329 17.43 -2.27 3.15
C HIS A 329 16.63 -1.05 2.67
N SER A 330 15.70 -0.57 3.49
CA SER A 330 14.84 0.57 3.13
C SER A 330 14.62 1.46 4.34
N LEU A 331 14.91 2.75 4.18
CA LEU A 331 14.56 3.81 5.13
C LEU A 331 13.83 4.92 4.37
N VAL A 332 12.53 4.98 4.55
CA VAL A 332 11.66 5.95 3.90
C VAL A 332 10.96 6.80 4.95
N ILE A 333 11.24 8.09 4.95
CA ILE A 333 10.66 9.04 5.90
C ILE A 333 10.03 10.19 5.12
N ASN A 334 8.70 10.32 5.26
CA ASN A 334 7.88 11.38 4.66
C ASN A 334 8.05 11.55 3.13
N ASP A 335 8.00 10.44 2.40
CA ASP A 335 8.09 10.40 0.95
C ASP A 335 6.94 11.16 0.23
N GLN A 336 5.79 11.30 0.88
CA GLN A 336 4.62 11.99 0.30
C GLN A 336 4.45 13.43 0.82
N TRP A 337 4.93 13.72 2.04
CA TRP A 337 4.71 15.03 2.69
C TRP A 337 5.93 15.92 2.67
N GLY A 338 7.11 15.36 2.43
CA GLY A 338 8.39 16.05 2.62
C GLY A 338 8.75 16.23 4.09
N TRP A 339 9.93 16.74 4.33
CA TRP A 339 10.44 16.99 5.69
C TRP A 339 10.07 18.38 6.20
N ARG A 340 9.87 19.33 5.26
CA ARG A 340 9.44 20.72 5.51
C ARG A 340 10.27 21.47 6.53
N THR A 341 11.47 21.00 6.77
CA THR A 341 12.48 21.65 7.60
C THR A 341 13.74 21.86 6.78
N THR A 342 14.56 22.82 7.20
CA THR A 342 15.90 22.96 6.60
C THR A 342 16.80 21.76 6.90
N GLY A 343 16.26 20.73 7.57
CA GLY A 343 16.90 19.45 7.89
C GLY A 343 18.17 19.59 8.74
N GLY A 344 18.39 18.67 9.65
CA GLY A 344 19.67 18.52 10.36
C GLY A 344 20.65 17.58 9.65
N ILE A 345 20.21 16.97 8.53
CA ILE A 345 21.03 16.01 7.80
C ILE A 345 21.82 16.71 6.72
N THR A 346 23.13 16.48 6.73
CA THR A 346 24.06 17.00 5.73
C THR A 346 24.41 15.92 4.70
N LEU A 347 25.04 16.30 3.60
CA LEU A 347 25.60 15.33 2.66
C LEU A 347 26.60 14.40 3.35
N GLN A 348 27.37 14.89 4.33
CA GLN A 348 28.28 14.09 5.13
C GLN A 348 27.55 13.00 5.90
N GLY A 349 26.42 13.34 6.56
CA GLY A 349 25.58 12.37 7.27
C GLY A 349 24.98 11.31 6.34
N LEU A 350 24.53 11.72 5.14
CA LEU A 350 24.08 10.78 4.10
C LEU A 350 25.19 9.78 3.74
N LEU A 351 26.40 10.26 3.46
CA LEU A 351 27.52 9.42 3.09
C LEU A 351 27.92 8.44 4.21
N GLN A 352 27.92 8.90 5.46
CA GLN A 352 28.18 8.04 6.62
C GLN A 352 27.11 6.97 6.79
N LEU A 353 25.82 7.30 6.56
CA LEU A 353 24.74 6.32 6.57
C LEU A 353 24.95 5.25 5.50
N LEU A 354 25.29 5.64 4.27
CA LEU A 354 25.53 4.71 3.16
C LEU A 354 26.74 3.79 3.43
N GLN A 355 27.78 4.29 4.11
CA GLN A 355 28.92 3.46 4.54
C GLN A 355 28.55 2.47 5.63
N ALA A 356 27.70 2.88 6.58
CA ALA A 356 27.26 2.04 7.69
C ALA A 356 26.25 0.97 7.26
N CYS A 357 25.36 1.29 6.30
CA CYS A 357 24.28 0.45 5.81
C CYS A 357 24.49 0.01 4.36
N ARG A 358 25.45 -0.87 4.11
CA ARG A 358 25.83 -1.32 2.75
C ARG A 358 24.73 -2.12 2.01
N SER A 359 23.72 -2.60 2.73
CA SER A 359 22.57 -3.31 2.18
C SER A 359 21.43 -2.37 1.78
N LEU A 360 21.60 -1.05 1.92
CA LEU A 360 20.56 -0.08 1.66
C LEU A 360 20.25 -0.04 0.16
N SER A 361 18.99 -0.32 -0.20
CA SER A 361 18.49 -0.33 -1.57
C SER A 361 17.44 0.76 -1.82
N GLU A 362 16.89 1.33 -0.76
CA GLU A 362 15.90 2.40 -0.84
C GLU A 362 16.10 3.40 0.30
N LEU A 363 16.23 4.67 -0.04
CA LEU A 363 16.41 5.74 0.93
C LEU A 363 15.60 6.96 0.52
N CYS A 364 14.74 7.44 1.42
CA CYS A 364 14.03 8.71 1.26
C CYS A 364 14.27 9.59 2.48
N ILE A 365 15.06 10.65 2.31
CA ILE A 365 15.42 11.64 3.33
C ILE A 365 15.56 13.01 2.70
N ALA A 366 15.42 14.10 3.49
CA ALA A 366 15.82 15.42 3.06
C ALA A 366 17.24 15.76 3.60
N ILE A 367 18.04 16.42 2.76
CA ILE A 367 19.38 16.87 3.13
C ILE A 367 19.52 18.39 2.98
N ARG A 368 20.42 18.96 3.77
CA ARG A 368 20.89 20.33 3.64
C ARG A 368 22.08 20.39 2.70
N THR A 369 22.05 21.29 1.74
CA THR A 369 23.17 21.51 0.82
C THR A 369 23.98 22.78 1.16
N ASP A 370 23.51 23.61 2.09
CA ASP A 370 24.12 24.91 2.45
C ASP A 370 25.45 24.80 3.22
N SER A 371 25.77 23.61 3.71
CA SER A 371 27.01 23.35 4.47
C SER A 371 28.12 22.67 3.64
N PHE A 372 28.12 22.92 2.32
CA PHE A 372 29.10 22.34 1.42
C PHE A 372 30.50 22.94 1.62
N VAL A 373 31.22 22.45 2.64
CA VAL A 373 32.64 22.71 2.78
C VAL A 373 33.37 21.42 2.41
N ASN A 374 33.83 21.35 1.15
CA ASN A 374 34.67 20.29 0.56
C ASN A 374 34.44 18.88 1.16
N PRO A 375 33.45 18.13 0.70
CA PRO A 375 32.98 16.89 1.36
C PRO A 375 33.98 15.72 1.22
N VAL A 376 34.99 15.83 0.38
CA VAL A 376 35.81 14.68 -0.01
C VAL A 376 36.99 14.42 0.95
N HIS A 377 37.28 15.31 1.89
CA HIS A 377 38.32 15.09 2.87
C HIS A 377 37.84 14.21 4.03
N GLY A 378 38.03 12.89 3.91
CA GLY A 378 37.74 11.94 4.99
C GLY A 378 37.00 10.66 4.57
N PHE A 379 36.57 10.55 3.31
CA PHE A 379 36.03 9.29 2.81
C PHE A 379 37.13 8.35 2.36
N GLU A 380 36.93 7.05 2.64
CA GLU A 380 37.78 6.01 2.05
C GLU A 380 37.79 6.19 0.53
N THR A 381 38.95 6.44 -0.05
CA THR A 381 39.10 6.53 -1.50
C THR A 381 38.62 5.23 -2.13
N GLY A 382 37.52 5.29 -2.91
CA GLY A 382 36.92 4.12 -3.56
C GLY A 382 35.61 3.63 -2.98
N PHE A 383 34.98 4.36 -2.03
CA PHE A 383 33.60 4.04 -1.64
C PHE A 383 32.64 4.31 -2.80
N LEU A 384 31.90 3.28 -3.20
CA LEU A 384 30.81 3.39 -4.16
C LEU A 384 29.48 3.17 -3.44
N ALA A 385 28.48 3.93 -3.83
CA ALA A 385 27.10 3.69 -3.37
C ALA A 385 26.62 2.31 -3.82
N PRO A 386 25.71 1.66 -3.09
CA PRO A 386 25.10 0.41 -3.54
C PRO A 386 24.50 0.58 -4.96
N PRO A 387 24.80 -0.30 -5.90
CA PRO A 387 24.42 -0.12 -7.31
C PRO A 387 22.89 -0.17 -7.54
N SER A 388 22.14 -0.73 -6.59
CA SER A 388 20.69 -0.82 -6.62
C SER A 388 20.00 0.23 -5.76
N LEU A 389 20.72 1.23 -5.24
CA LEU A 389 20.15 2.24 -4.35
C LEU A 389 19.18 3.15 -5.11
N ALA A 390 17.92 3.14 -4.72
CA ALA A 390 16.93 4.16 -5.05
C ALA A 390 17.00 5.26 -3.98
N LEU A 391 17.46 6.45 -4.37
CA LEU A 391 17.63 7.60 -3.47
C LEU A 391 16.59 8.67 -3.81
N SER A 392 15.68 8.95 -2.89
CA SER A 392 14.83 10.12 -2.92
C SER A 392 15.34 11.16 -1.91
N LEU A 393 15.63 12.35 -2.41
CA LEU A 393 16.07 13.46 -1.57
C LEU A 393 14.91 14.34 -1.11
N ALA A 394 13.71 13.76 -1.09
CA ALA A 394 12.48 14.39 -0.60
C ALA A 394 12.37 15.87 -1.04
N ASP A 395 12.09 16.79 -0.13
CA ASP A 395 12.01 18.24 -0.33
C ASP A 395 13.32 18.96 0.03
N SER A 396 14.47 18.34 -0.26
CA SER A 396 15.78 18.94 0.00
C SER A 396 15.95 20.28 -0.70
N PRO A 397 16.25 21.36 0.02
CA PRO A 397 16.61 22.63 -0.60
C PRO A 397 18.00 22.52 -1.26
N ILE A 398 18.17 23.18 -2.38
CA ILE A 398 19.46 23.25 -3.10
C ILE A 398 19.68 24.69 -3.56
N ARG A 399 20.94 25.16 -3.48
CA ARG A 399 21.33 26.43 -4.10
C ARG A 399 21.98 26.16 -5.43
N SER A 400 21.71 26.99 -6.43
CA SER A 400 22.27 26.84 -7.78
C SER A 400 23.82 26.77 -7.79
N VAL A 401 24.48 27.43 -6.81
CA VAL A 401 25.95 27.39 -6.65
C VAL A 401 26.47 26.02 -6.21
N ASP A 402 25.65 25.20 -5.60
CA ASP A 402 26.03 23.88 -5.06
C ASP A 402 25.86 22.75 -6.12
N VAL A 403 25.19 23.01 -7.23
CA VAL A 403 24.85 22.02 -8.25
C VAL A 403 26.10 21.28 -8.77
N SER A 404 27.16 22.02 -9.13
CA SER A 404 28.39 21.42 -9.66
C SER A 404 29.03 20.45 -8.66
N ALA A 405 29.16 20.89 -7.41
CA ALA A 405 29.78 20.06 -6.37
C ALA A 405 28.97 18.80 -6.04
N LEU A 406 27.62 18.90 -6.10
CA LEU A 406 26.74 17.74 -5.93
C LEU A 406 26.87 16.74 -7.09
N VAL A 407 26.90 17.25 -8.34
CA VAL A 407 27.11 16.41 -9.52
C VAL A 407 28.44 15.63 -9.40
N ASP A 408 29.52 16.30 -9.05
CA ASP A 408 30.83 15.66 -8.91
C ASP A 408 30.82 14.62 -7.78
N THR A 409 30.15 14.91 -6.67
CA THR A 409 30.03 13.98 -5.54
C THR A 409 29.23 12.73 -5.97
N PHE A 410 28.07 12.88 -6.57
CA PHE A 410 27.24 11.74 -6.95
C PHE A 410 27.84 10.90 -8.08
N LYS A 411 28.57 11.53 -9.04
CA LYS A 411 29.38 10.80 -10.02
C LYS A 411 30.49 9.99 -9.37
N THR A 412 31.20 10.58 -8.40
CA THR A 412 32.27 9.88 -7.66
C THR A 412 31.72 8.67 -6.89
N LEU A 413 30.50 8.76 -6.37
CA LEU A 413 29.81 7.65 -5.73
C LEU A 413 29.33 6.56 -6.70
N GLY A 414 29.48 6.75 -8.01
CA GLY A 414 29.04 5.80 -9.01
C GLY A 414 27.51 5.70 -9.15
N MET A 415 26.79 6.73 -8.72
CA MET A 415 25.33 6.70 -8.78
C MET A 415 24.82 6.88 -10.19
N SER A 416 23.75 6.17 -10.55
CA SER A 416 23.12 6.23 -11.88
C SER A 416 21.82 7.04 -11.87
N ALA A 417 21.41 7.55 -13.01
CA ALA A 417 20.22 8.37 -13.18
C ALA A 417 18.91 7.74 -12.73
N TYR A 418 18.83 6.41 -12.81
CA TYR A 418 17.59 5.68 -12.48
C TYR A 418 17.36 5.53 -10.97
N SER A 419 18.32 5.95 -10.17
CA SER A 419 18.30 5.79 -8.71
C SER A 419 18.05 7.09 -7.95
N PHE A 420 17.72 8.19 -8.65
CA PHE A 420 17.55 9.48 -7.98
C PHE A 420 16.20 10.11 -8.23
N SER A 421 15.62 10.69 -7.17
CA SER A 421 14.52 11.64 -7.25
C SER A 421 14.65 12.72 -6.18
N ALA A 422 14.05 13.86 -6.42
CA ALA A 422 13.78 14.88 -5.40
C ALA A 422 12.50 15.62 -5.78
N TRP A 423 11.71 16.02 -4.78
CA TRP A 423 10.45 16.73 -4.96
C TRP A 423 9.37 15.97 -5.75
N ASP A 424 9.55 14.68 -5.98
CA ASP A 424 8.58 13.85 -6.68
C ASP A 424 7.46 13.41 -5.74
N GLY A 425 6.20 13.64 -6.17
CA GLY A 425 5.02 13.26 -5.38
C GLY A 425 4.76 14.13 -4.15
N ILE A 426 5.65 15.05 -3.80
CA ILE A 426 5.52 15.92 -2.64
C ILE A 426 4.65 17.13 -3.00
N SER A 427 3.73 17.51 -2.11
CA SER A 427 2.99 18.76 -2.25
C SER A 427 3.93 19.94 -2.13
N MET A 428 4.06 20.70 -3.20
CA MET A 428 4.87 21.93 -3.23
C MET A 428 4.11 23.16 -2.72
N ALA A 429 2.84 22.99 -2.34
CA ALA A 429 2.02 24.07 -1.81
C ALA A 429 2.66 24.65 -0.55
N ASN A 430 2.74 25.97 -0.51
CA ASN A 430 3.26 26.73 0.64
C ASN A 430 4.75 26.51 0.98
N ILE A 431 5.56 25.98 0.06
CA ILE A 431 7.03 25.91 0.24
C ILE A 431 7.69 26.94 -0.66
N GLU A 432 8.30 27.95 -0.05
CA GLU A 432 9.01 29.01 -0.76
C GLU A 432 10.17 28.42 -1.58
N GLY A 433 10.27 28.82 -2.85
CA GLY A 433 11.36 28.36 -3.73
C GLY A 433 11.25 26.91 -4.21
N ALA A 434 10.18 26.17 -3.87
CA ALA A 434 10.04 24.74 -4.24
C ALA A 434 10.23 24.46 -5.73
N GLY A 435 9.69 25.32 -6.61
CA GLY A 435 9.85 25.18 -8.06
C GLY A 435 11.30 25.30 -8.48
N GLN A 436 12.06 26.27 -7.93
CA GLN A 436 13.48 26.46 -8.21
C GLN A 436 14.30 25.27 -7.70
N HIS A 437 14.04 24.80 -6.47
CA HIS A 437 14.75 23.63 -5.91
C HIS A 437 14.52 22.38 -6.75
N LYS A 438 13.29 22.11 -7.15
CA LYS A 438 12.99 20.98 -8.05
C LYS A 438 13.71 21.10 -9.38
N TRP A 439 13.78 22.31 -9.95
CA TRP A 439 14.48 22.55 -11.20
C TRP A 439 15.99 22.32 -11.05
N ASP A 440 16.63 22.88 -10.00
CA ASP A 440 18.05 22.69 -9.73
C ASP A 440 18.41 21.21 -9.51
N TRP A 441 17.56 20.42 -8.80
CA TRP A 441 17.75 18.98 -8.66
C TRP A 441 17.62 18.23 -9.99
N ASN A 442 16.72 18.63 -10.87
CA ASN A 442 16.61 18.06 -12.21
C ASN A 442 17.89 18.27 -13.02
N TRP A 443 18.57 19.41 -12.84
CA TRP A 443 19.89 19.64 -13.40
C TRP A 443 20.93 18.68 -12.85
N VAL A 444 21.02 18.52 -11.54
CA VAL A 444 21.92 17.53 -10.92
C VAL A 444 21.70 16.15 -11.51
N PHE A 445 20.45 15.70 -11.60
CA PHE A 445 20.10 14.39 -12.15
C PHE A 445 20.46 14.27 -13.62
N GLY A 446 20.21 15.30 -14.43
CA GLY A 446 20.56 15.34 -15.84
C GLY A 446 22.08 15.19 -16.07
N TRP A 447 22.89 15.83 -15.25
CA TRP A 447 24.35 15.72 -15.33
C TRP A 447 24.89 14.39 -14.78
N VAL A 448 24.35 13.88 -13.70
CA VAL A 448 24.74 12.56 -13.15
C VAL A 448 24.37 11.44 -14.12
N SER A 449 23.24 11.57 -14.81
CA SER A 449 22.75 10.59 -15.78
C SER A 449 23.49 10.62 -17.13
N GLY A 450 24.32 11.64 -17.36
CA GLY A 450 24.94 11.87 -18.68
C GLY A 450 23.97 12.41 -19.74
N LYS A 451 22.73 12.81 -19.34
CA LYS A 451 21.79 13.48 -20.25
C LYS A 451 22.36 14.83 -20.75
N TYR A 452 23.11 15.50 -19.88
CA TYR A 452 23.83 16.74 -20.21
C TYR A 452 25.32 16.48 -20.32
N SER A 453 25.97 17.09 -21.31
CA SER A 453 27.42 16.99 -21.55
C SER A 453 28.01 18.38 -21.78
N GLY A 454 29.22 18.63 -21.27
CA GLY A 454 29.91 19.92 -21.40
C GLY A 454 30.29 20.50 -20.03
N PRO A 455 30.89 21.69 -19.96
CA PRO A 455 31.14 22.36 -18.69
C PRO A 455 29.80 22.74 -18.04
N ILE A 456 29.71 22.54 -16.74
CA ILE A 456 28.56 23.01 -15.93
C ILE A 456 28.69 24.55 -15.86
N GLY A 457 28.27 25.21 -16.96
CA GLY A 457 28.25 26.67 -17.06
C GLY A 457 27.12 27.19 -16.17
N GLY A 458 27.40 28.27 -15.43
CA GLY A 458 26.47 28.86 -14.53
C GLY A 458 25.09 29.07 -15.17
N CYS A 459 24.06 28.69 -14.43
CA CYS A 459 22.66 29.04 -14.73
C CYS A 459 22.52 30.56 -14.63
N GLY A 460 23.06 31.28 -15.64
CA GLY A 460 22.75 32.68 -15.85
C GLY A 460 21.29 32.77 -16.29
N SER A 461 20.59 33.70 -15.73
CA SER A 461 19.22 34.09 -16.04
C SER A 461 19.08 34.55 -17.51
N ASP A 462 19.37 33.68 -18.50
CA ASP A 462 19.03 33.92 -19.87
C ASP A 462 17.57 33.55 -20.09
N GLU A 463 16.75 34.58 -20.13
CA GLU A 463 15.31 34.53 -20.43
C GLU A 463 14.97 33.94 -21.84
N SER A 464 15.98 33.42 -22.58
CA SER A 464 15.80 32.89 -23.95
C SER A 464 15.42 31.42 -24.04
N SER A 465 15.29 30.67 -22.93
CA SER A 465 14.99 29.22 -22.96
C SER A 465 13.53 28.84 -22.61
N GLU A 466 12.60 29.83 -22.59
CA GLU A 466 11.17 29.52 -22.41
C GLU A 466 10.55 28.71 -23.57
N GLU A 467 11.16 28.72 -24.74
CA GLU A 467 10.64 27.97 -25.90
C GLU A 467 10.87 26.46 -25.80
N ASP A 468 11.98 26.00 -25.21
CA ASP A 468 12.27 24.58 -25.05
C ASP A 468 11.43 23.92 -23.90
N ALA A 469 11.01 24.69 -22.92
CA ALA A 469 10.16 24.19 -21.84
C ALA A 469 8.69 23.92 -22.27
N ARG A 470 8.25 24.50 -23.38
CA ARG A 470 6.90 24.27 -23.93
C ARG A 470 6.80 22.96 -24.69
N SER A 471 7.87 22.48 -25.33
CA SER A 471 7.85 21.22 -26.08
C SER A 471 7.76 19.98 -25.21
N VAL A 472 8.22 20.03 -23.94
CA VAL A 472 8.18 18.90 -23.00
C VAL A 472 6.80 18.73 -22.32
N LYS A 473 5.94 19.76 -22.35
CA LYS A 473 4.59 19.68 -21.75
C LYS A 473 3.58 18.90 -22.57
N GLU A 474 3.82 18.65 -23.84
CA GLU A 474 2.86 17.92 -24.70
C GLU A 474 3.05 16.40 -24.70
N GLU A 475 4.19 15.86 -24.24
CA GLU A 475 4.43 14.40 -24.24
C GLU A 475 4.03 13.68 -22.94
N SER A 476 3.60 14.38 -21.89
CA SER A 476 3.25 13.75 -20.61
C SER A 476 1.74 13.63 -20.34
N SER A 477 0.87 13.80 -21.34
CA SER A 477 -0.58 13.62 -21.24
C SER A 477 -1.05 12.35 -21.97
N TRP A 478 -0.56 11.20 -21.55
CA TRP A 478 -1.16 9.88 -21.86
C TRP A 478 -1.25 8.99 -20.64
#